data_81456c4db31168f2bde3444a4d142588
#
_entry.id   81456c4db31168f2bde3444a4d142588
#
_cell.length_a   1.000
_cell.length_b   1.000
_cell.length_c   1.000
_cell.angle_alpha   90.00
_cell.angle_beta   90.00
_cell.angle_gamma   90.00
#
_symmetry.space_group_name_H-M   'P 1'
#
loop_
_entity.id
_entity.type
_entity.pdbx_description
1 polymer ?
#
loop_
_entity_poly.entity_id
_entity_poly.type
_entity_poly.pdbx_seq_one_letter_code
_entity_poly.pdbx_strand_id
1 'polypeptide(L)'
;MTVPPGAAARRTELLDNGTRVLTAPGAAFGTDALLLARFAQPRPRDPAADLCSGCGIVALAWHDAGHRGPCTAVEIDPDAHALCAAAVAENGPNAAHIRPVAADLRSYALSGPEKGRYALAACNPPYFTGGLRSPDPRRAAARHADLCTM
;
A
#
# COMPACT_ATOMS: atom_id res chain seq x y z
N MET A 1 -11.93 -22.06 -22.91
CA MET A 1 -11.91 -20.64 -22.50
C MET A 1 -10.49 -20.33 -22.02
N THR A 2 -9.72 -19.66 -22.83
CA THR A 2 -8.35 -19.26 -22.54
C THR A 2 -8.39 -18.09 -21.55
N VAL A 3 -7.86 -18.29 -20.36
CA VAL A 3 -7.60 -17.21 -19.38
C VAL A 3 -6.61 -16.26 -20.04
N PRO A 4 -6.88 -14.94 -20.10
CA PRO A 4 -5.95 -13.99 -20.69
C PRO A 4 -4.61 -14.05 -19.92
N PRO A 5 -3.47 -13.95 -20.61
CA PRO A 5 -2.17 -13.89 -19.94
C PRO A 5 -2.10 -12.59 -19.15
N GLY A 6 -2.09 -12.68 -17.82
CA GLY A 6 -1.94 -11.54 -16.91
C GLY A 6 -2.75 -11.55 -15.62
N ALA A 7 -3.72 -12.44 -15.46
CA ALA A 7 -4.37 -12.64 -14.17
C ALA A 7 -3.47 -13.51 -13.27
N ALA A 8 -2.39 -12.95 -12.76
CA ALA A 8 -1.64 -13.58 -11.69
C ALA A 8 -2.62 -13.90 -10.55
N ALA A 9 -2.58 -15.13 -10.03
CA ALA A 9 -3.54 -15.62 -9.05
C ALA A 9 -3.58 -14.71 -7.83
N ARG A 10 -4.65 -13.92 -7.72
CA ARG A 10 -4.95 -13.08 -6.56
C ARG A 10 -5.18 -13.96 -5.35
N ARG A 11 -4.60 -13.59 -4.22
CA ARG A 11 -4.80 -14.25 -2.92
C ARG A 11 -5.43 -13.26 -1.95
N THR A 12 -6.25 -13.77 -1.05
CA THR A 12 -6.78 -13.02 0.08
C THR A 12 -6.11 -13.49 1.35
N GLU A 13 -5.55 -12.56 2.10
CA GLU A 13 -5.03 -12.78 3.44
C GLU A 13 -5.91 -12.05 4.44
N LEU A 14 -6.07 -12.64 5.62
CA LEU A 14 -6.86 -12.07 6.71
C LEU A 14 -5.93 -11.56 7.80
N LEU A 15 -6.13 -10.33 8.24
CA LEU A 15 -5.49 -9.79 9.42
C LEU A 15 -6.20 -10.23 10.71
N ASP A 16 -5.63 -9.92 11.86
CA ASP A 16 -6.06 -10.43 13.17
C ASP A 16 -7.54 -10.18 13.49
N ASN A 17 -8.09 -9.06 13.03
CA ASN A 17 -9.50 -8.68 13.25
C ASN A 17 -10.37 -8.87 12.00
N GLY A 18 -9.90 -9.65 11.03
CA GLY A 18 -10.67 -10.06 9.87
C GLY A 18 -10.59 -9.13 8.66
N THR A 19 -9.78 -8.08 8.71
CA THR A 19 -9.57 -7.23 7.53
C THR A 19 -8.90 -8.01 6.41
N ARG A 20 -9.47 -7.91 5.22
CA ARG A 20 -8.98 -8.59 4.01
C ARG A 20 -7.90 -7.77 3.34
N VAL A 21 -6.78 -8.42 3.03
CA VAL A 21 -5.70 -7.88 2.21
C VAL A 21 -5.59 -8.72 0.95
N LEU A 22 -5.52 -8.08 -0.19
CA LEU A 22 -5.37 -8.76 -1.47
C LEU A 22 -3.93 -8.67 -1.94
N THR A 23 -3.37 -9.80 -2.30
CA THR A 23 -2.01 -9.92 -2.81
C THR A 23 -1.97 -10.65 -4.15
N ALA A 24 -0.90 -10.43 -4.89
CA ALA A 24 -0.59 -11.14 -6.12
C ALA A 24 0.94 -11.26 -6.26
N PRO A 25 1.45 -12.15 -7.13
CA PRO A 25 2.87 -12.17 -7.45
C PRO A 25 3.37 -10.79 -7.89
N GLY A 26 4.44 -10.29 -7.26
CA GLY A 26 4.97 -8.94 -7.46
C GLY A 26 4.29 -7.82 -6.67
N ALA A 27 3.15 -8.12 -6.01
CA ALA A 27 2.41 -7.17 -5.17
C ALA A 27 1.95 -7.86 -3.87
N ALA A 28 2.89 -8.37 -3.12
CA ALA A 28 2.71 -8.95 -1.80
C ALA A 28 3.40 -8.06 -0.75
N PHE A 29 3.24 -8.40 0.51
CA PHE A 29 3.89 -7.70 1.61
C PHE A 29 4.75 -8.64 2.46
N GLY A 30 5.69 -8.08 3.19
CA GLY A 30 6.53 -8.79 4.14
C GLY A 30 6.26 -8.38 5.59
N THR A 31 6.98 -9.02 6.50
CA THR A 31 6.91 -8.73 7.94
C THR A 31 7.29 -7.29 8.27
N ASP A 32 8.18 -6.67 7.49
CA ASP A 32 8.61 -5.28 7.63
C ASP A 32 7.44 -4.28 7.54
N ALA A 33 6.51 -4.49 6.62
CA ALA A 33 5.32 -3.66 6.49
C ALA A 33 4.39 -3.78 7.71
N LEU A 34 4.23 -4.97 8.27
CA LEU A 34 3.45 -5.20 9.48
C LEU A 34 4.11 -4.58 10.71
N LEU A 35 5.42 -4.67 10.81
CA LEU A 35 6.20 -4.03 11.88
C LEU A 35 6.08 -2.50 11.79
N LEU A 36 6.17 -1.94 10.58
CA LEU A 36 5.96 -0.51 10.35
C LEU A 36 4.57 -0.07 10.79
N ALA A 37 3.53 -0.81 10.40
CA ALA A 37 2.16 -0.49 10.78
C ALA A 37 1.94 -0.52 12.30
N ARG A 38 2.58 -1.43 13.00
CA ARG A 38 2.53 -1.51 14.47
C ARG A 38 3.34 -0.42 15.16
N PHE A 39 4.47 -0.05 14.60
CA PHE A 39 5.33 1.02 15.14
C PHE A 39 4.71 2.40 14.93
N ALA A 40 4.25 2.68 13.72
CA ALA A 40 3.66 3.96 13.33
C ALA A 40 2.13 3.82 13.30
N GLN A 41 1.50 3.95 14.46
CA GLN A 41 0.04 3.89 14.56
C GLN A 41 -0.57 5.30 14.62
N PRO A 42 -1.44 5.66 13.67
CA PRO A 42 -2.20 6.89 13.77
C PRO A 42 -3.20 6.81 14.93
N ARG A 43 -3.50 7.93 15.53
CA ARG A 43 -4.63 8.00 16.45
C ARG A 43 -5.92 7.66 15.70
N PRO A 44 -6.95 7.14 16.37
CA PRO A 44 -8.13 6.56 15.70
C PRO A 44 -8.84 7.46 14.68
N ARG A 45 -8.75 8.77 14.83
CA ARG A 45 -9.44 9.76 13.99
C ARG A 45 -8.51 10.68 13.21
N ASP A 46 -7.22 10.62 13.45
CA ASP A 46 -6.26 11.50 12.81
C ASP A 46 -6.07 11.14 11.32
N PRO A 47 -5.89 12.14 10.45
CA PRO A 47 -5.58 11.86 9.05
C PRO A 47 -4.19 11.24 8.92
N ALA A 48 -4.10 10.16 8.16
CA ALA A 48 -2.88 9.39 7.97
C ALA A 48 -2.59 9.12 6.48
N ALA A 49 -1.33 8.91 6.15
CA ALA A 49 -0.89 8.54 4.81
C ALA A 49 0.01 7.30 4.85
N ASP A 50 -0.31 6.33 4.01
CA ASP A 50 0.51 5.18 3.66
C ASP A 50 1.17 5.45 2.31
N LEU A 51 2.43 5.81 2.33
CA LEU A 51 3.21 6.20 1.16
C LEU A 51 3.99 5.00 0.62
N CYS A 52 4.02 4.81 -0.69
CA CYS A 52 4.49 3.58 -1.32
C CYS A 52 3.70 2.36 -0.80
N SER A 53 2.38 2.46 -0.86
CA SER A 53 1.47 1.57 -0.12
C SER A 53 1.43 0.13 -0.66
N GLY A 54 1.92 -0.13 -1.87
CA GLY A 54 1.82 -1.45 -2.49
C GLY A 54 0.37 -1.91 -2.56
N CYS A 55 0.08 -3.11 -2.06
CA CYS A 55 -1.29 -3.61 -1.93
C CYS A 55 -2.12 -2.94 -0.81
N GLY A 56 -1.58 -1.93 -0.13
CA GLY A 56 -2.26 -1.18 0.92
C GLY A 56 -2.14 -1.79 2.31
N ILE A 57 -1.17 -2.67 2.53
CA ILE A 57 -1.04 -3.43 3.78
C ILE A 57 -0.95 -2.55 5.02
N VAL A 58 -0.20 -1.43 5.00
CA VAL A 58 -0.05 -0.57 6.18
C VAL A 58 -1.37 0.12 6.51
N ALA A 59 -2.04 0.72 5.52
CA ALA A 59 -3.35 1.34 5.69
C ALA A 59 -4.42 0.35 6.17
N LEU A 60 -4.43 -0.86 5.61
CA LEU A 60 -5.36 -1.92 6.00
C LEU A 60 -5.06 -2.47 7.40
N ALA A 61 -3.79 -2.56 7.80
CA ALA A 61 -3.40 -2.95 9.15
C ALA A 61 -3.80 -1.90 10.19
N TRP A 62 -3.69 -0.60 9.87
CA TRP A 62 -4.24 0.46 10.72
C TRP A 62 -5.76 0.36 10.86
N HIS A 63 -6.45 0.10 9.74
CA HIS A 63 -7.89 -0.15 9.77
C HIS A 63 -8.25 -1.33 10.65
N ASP A 64 -7.53 -2.44 10.52
CA ASP A 64 -7.73 -3.64 11.34
C ASP A 64 -7.52 -3.37 12.82
N ALA A 65 -6.56 -2.51 13.16
CA ALA A 65 -6.27 -2.06 14.52
C ALA A 65 -7.25 -1.00 15.06
N GLY A 66 -8.24 -0.56 14.28
CA GLY A 66 -9.28 0.36 14.72
C GLY A 66 -9.20 1.80 14.21
N HIS A 67 -8.22 2.13 13.36
CA HIS A 67 -8.16 3.46 12.74
C HIS A 67 -9.36 3.69 11.82
N ARG A 68 -9.98 4.86 11.94
CA ARG A 68 -11.17 5.27 11.16
C ARG A 68 -11.08 6.71 10.63
N GLY A 69 -9.99 7.40 10.90
CA GLY A 69 -9.72 8.72 10.32
C GLY A 69 -9.42 8.62 8.81
N PRO A 70 -9.43 9.73 8.08
CA PRO A 70 -9.06 9.74 6.67
C PRO A 70 -7.67 9.13 6.47
N CYS A 71 -7.55 8.14 5.58
CA CYS A 71 -6.29 7.49 5.28
C CYS A 71 -6.08 7.48 3.76
N THR A 72 -4.96 8.01 3.31
CA THR A 72 -4.59 8.01 1.89
C THR A 72 -3.48 6.99 1.67
N ALA A 73 -3.70 6.05 0.75
CA ALA A 73 -2.73 5.05 0.34
C ALA A 73 -2.23 5.37 -1.07
N VAL A 74 -0.97 5.82 -1.17
CA VAL A 74 -0.37 6.29 -2.43
C VAL A 74 0.53 5.22 -3.02
N GLU A 75 0.26 4.81 -4.27
CA GLU A 75 1.03 3.80 -5.00
C GLU A 75 1.15 4.17 -6.47
N ILE A 76 2.36 4.01 -7.00
CA ILE A 76 2.66 4.29 -8.40
C ILE A 76 2.38 3.08 -9.31
N ASP A 77 2.53 1.85 -8.82
CA ASP A 77 2.24 0.64 -9.58
C ASP A 77 0.72 0.47 -9.73
N PRO A 78 0.17 0.53 -10.94
CA PRO A 78 -1.27 0.44 -11.17
C PRO A 78 -1.88 -0.88 -10.73
N ASP A 79 -1.14 -1.98 -10.78
CA ASP A 79 -1.66 -3.29 -10.38
C ASP A 79 -1.71 -3.44 -8.85
N ALA A 80 -0.69 -2.95 -8.14
CA ALA A 80 -0.69 -2.90 -6.69
C ALA A 80 -1.78 -1.95 -6.16
N HIS A 81 -1.93 -0.78 -6.78
CA HIS A 81 -3.03 0.15 -6.50
C HIS A 81 -4.40 -0.52 -6.69
N ALA A 82 -4.59 -1.27 -7.77
CA ALA A 82 -5.85 -1.97 -8.03
C ALA A 82 -6.17 -3.02 -6.94
N LEU A 83 -5.15 -3.71 -6.42
CA LEU A 83 -5.32 -4.64 -5.29
C LEU A 83 -5.76 -3.90 -4.02
N CYS A 84 -5.14 -2.77 -3.72
CA CYS A 84 -5.53 -1.93 -2.58
C CYS A 84 -6.99 -1.45 -2.72
N ALA A 85 -7.36 -0.93 -3.88
CA ALA A 85 -8.73 -0.46 -4.15
C ALA A 85 -9.76 -1.59 -4.01
N ALA A 86 -9.45 -2.77 -4.54
CA ALA A 86 -10.31 -3.94 -4.42
C ALA A 86 -10.42 -4.42 -2.96
N ALA A 87 -9.33 -4.43 -2.20
CA ALA A 87 -9.34 -4.79 -0.78
C ALA A 87 -10.20 -3.82 0.03
N VAL A 88 -10.09 -2.51 -0.21
CA VAL A 88 -10.96 -1.51 0.44
C VAL A 88 -12.43 -1.79 0.15
N ALA A 89 -12.78 -2.06 -1.11
CA ALA A 89 -14.15 -2.39 -1.49
C ALA A 89 -14.66 -3.68 -0.82
N GLU A 90 -13.83 -4.73 -0.76
CA GLU A 90 -14.20 -6.00 -0.14
C GLU A 90 -14.36 -5.94 1.38
N ASN A 91 -13.70 -4.99 2.04
CA ASN A 91 -13.88 -4.73 3.48
C ASN A 91 -15.14 -3.89 3.79
N GLY A 92 -15.85 -3.44 2.76
CA GLY A 92 -17.14 -2.79 2.88
C GLY A 92 -17.07 -1.33 3.38
N PRO A 93 -18.24 -0.77 3.78
CA PRO A 93 -18.35 0.65 4.13
C PRO A 93 -17.44 1.11 5.26
N ASN A 94 -17.09 0.22 6.19
CA ASN A 94 -16.20 0.54 7.31
C ASN A 94 -14.77 0.89 6.87
N ALA A 95 -14.33 0.40 5.71
CA ALA A 95 -13.03 0.69 5.14
C ALA A 95 -13.04 1.90 4.18
N ALA A 96 -14.19 2.52 3.94
CA ALA A 96 -14.34 3.63 2.98
C ALA A 96 -13.54 4.90 3.38
N HIS A 97 -13.04 4.97 4.60
CA HIS A 97 -12.13 6.04 5.03
C HIS A 97 -10.73 5.91 4.42
N ILE A 98 -10.37 4.75 3.87
CA ILE A 98 -9.12 4.53 3.12
C ILE A 98 -9.35 4.92 1.68
N ARG A 99 -8.55 5.86 1.19
CA ARG A 99 -8.56 6.34 -0.19
C ARG A 99 -7.30 5.89 -0.92
N PRO A 100 -7.36 4.86 -1.76
CA PRO A 100 -6.26 4.50 -2.65
C PRO A 100 -6.04 5.58 -3.73
N VAL A 101 -4.79 5.96 -3.94
CA VAL A 101 -4.40 6.97 -4.93
C VAL A 101 -3.29 6.41 -5.81
N ALA A 102 -3.54 6.38 -7.13
CA ALA A 102 -2.52 6.04 -8.12
C ALA A 102 -1.72 7.30 -8.46
N ALA A 103 -0.53 7.43 -7.89
CA ALA A 103 0.30 8.61 -8.10
C ALA A 103 1.77 8.33 -7.83
N ASP A 104 2.62 9.12 -8.47
CA ASP A 104 4.04 9.21 -8.15
C ASP A 104 4.21 10.10 -6.91
N LEU A 105 4.77 9.54 -5.84
CA LEU A 105 4.98 10.25 -4.59
C LEU A 105 5.83 11.52 -4.77
N ARG A 106 6.76 11.53 -5.71
CA ARG A 106 7.63 12.68 -6.00
C ARG A 106 6.85 13.93 -6.41
N SER A 107 5.73 13.75 -7.11
CA SER A 107 4.85 14.85 -7.53
C SER A 107 3.67 15.03 -6.57
N TYR A 108 3.15 13.97 -5.99
CA TYR A 108 1.98 13.99 -5.12
C TYR A 108 2.20 14.79 -3.83
N ALA A 109 3.37 14.60 -3.20
CA ALA A 109 3.66 15.20 -1.88
C ALA A 109 4.16 16.65 -1.95
N LEU A 110 4.59 17.13 -3.13
CA LEU A 110 5.28 18.41 -3.25
C LEU A 110 4.36 19.59 -3.59
N SER A 111 3.12 19.34 -4.02
CA SER A 111 2.23 20.39 -4.49
C SER A 111 0.78 20.17 -4.06
N GLY A 112 0.07 21.29 -3.88
CA GLY A 112 -1.36 21.29 -3.74
C GLY A 112 -1.89 21.02 -2.31
N PRO A 113 -3.16 20.62 -2.22
CA PRO A 113 -3.91 20.55 -0.95
C PRO A 113 -3.45 19.43 -0.01
N GLU A 114 -2.57 18.55 -0.44
CA GLU A 114 -2.09 17.42 0.37
C GLU A 114 -0.96 17.79 1.32
N LYS A 115 -0.28 18.92 1.08
CA LYS A 115 0.83 19.38 1.92
C LYS A 115 0.35 19.73 3.32
N GLY A 116 0.94 19.08 4.32
CA GLY A 116 0.64 19.37 5.73
C GLY A 116 -0.71 18.86 6.24
N ARG A 117 -1.42 18.02 5.49
CA ARG A 117 -2.75 17.51 5.87
C ARG A 117 -2.71 16.31 6.81
N TYR A 118 -1.60 15.59 6.88
CA TYR A 118 -1.51 14.33 7.62
C TYR A 118 -0.88 14.54 8.98
N ALA A 119 -1.48 13.93 10.01
CA ALA A 119 -0.91 13.86 11.35
C ALA A 119 0.18 12.78 11.45
N LEU A 120 0.07 11.73 10.63
CA LEU A 120 1.04 10.65 10.51
C LEU A 120 1.20 10.26 9.05
N ALA A 121 2.43 10.05 8.64
CA ALA A 121 2.75 9.40 7.37
C ALA A 121 3.76 8.27 7.63
N ALA A 122 3.50 7.11 7.05
CA ALA A 122 4.43 6.00 7.02
C ALA A 122 4.81 5.69 5.58
N CYS A 123 6.02 5.25 5.38
CA CYS A 123 6.54 4.91 4.07
C CYS A 123 7.41 3.66 4.17
N ASN A 124 7.10 2.65 3.36
CA ASN A 124 7.92 1.46 3.17
C ASN A 124 8.43 1.43 1.72
N PRO A 125 9.40 2.30 1.36
CA PRO A 125 9.88 2.42 -0.01
C PRO A 125 10.77 1.24 -0.39
N PRO A 126 11.05 1.04 -1.68
CA PRO A 126 12.10 0.13 -2.10
C PRO A 126 13.44 0.58 -1.54
N TYR A 127 14.17 -0.33 -0.86
CA TYR A 127 15.38 0.01 -0.11
C TYR A 127 16.64 -0.80 -0.52
N PHE A 128 16.51 -1.77 -1.43
CA PHE A 128 17.67 -2.49 -1.94
C PHE A 128 18.42 -1.66 -2.97
N THR A 129 19.71 -1.48 -2.74
CA THR A 129 20.65 -0.87 -3.69
C THR A 129 21.69 -1.92 -4.10
N GLY A 130 21.77 -2.24 -5.39
CA GLY A 130 22.68 -3.26 -5.91
C GLY A 130 22.19 -4.71 -5.68
N GLY A 131 22.99 -5.69 -6.08
CA GLY A 131 22.67 -7.11 -5.99
C GLY A 131 21.85 -7.63 -7.18
N LEU A 132 21.51 -8.92 -7.12
CA LEU A 132 20.71 -9.57 -8.17
C LEU A 132 19.27 -9.04 -8.11
N ARG A 133 18.87 -8.37 -9.19
CA ARG A 133 17.48 -7.94 -9.35
C ARG A 133 16.59 -9.14 -9.66
N SER A 134 15.35 -9.10 -9.18
CA SER A 134 14.35 -10.05 -9.61
C SER A 134 14.17 -9.95 -11.13
N PRO A 135 14.02 -11.08 -11.84
CA PRO A 135 13.65 -11.07 -13.25
C PRO A 135 12.24 -10.47 -13.48
N ASP A 136 11.40 -10.41 -12.46
CA ASP A 136 10.14 -9.69 -12.49
C ASP A 136 10.38 -8.18 -12.27
N PRO A 137 10.08 -7.31 -13.26
CA PRO A 137 10.31 -5.87 -13.15
C PRO A 137 9.58 -5.21 -11.97
N ARG A 138 8.41 -5.73 -11.59
CA ARG A 138 7.64 -5.20 -10.45
C ARG A 138 8.31 -5.49 -9.12
N ARG A 139 8.82 -6.72 -8.95
CA ARG A 139 9.59 -7.09 -7.75
C ARG A 139 10.89 -6.31 -7.67
N ALA A 140 11.55 -6.08 -8.80
CA ALA A 140 12.73 -5.25 -8.86
C ALA A 140 12.41 -3.81 -8.44
N ALA A 141 11.37 -3.19 -9.00
CA ALA A 141 10.92 -1.84 -8.67
C ALA A 141 10.47 -1.71 -7.21
N ALA A 142 9.80 -2.74 -6.67
CA ALA A 142 9.33 -2.73 -5.28
C ALA A 142 10.45 -2.88 -4.24
N ARG A 143 11.64 -3.32 -4.63
CA ARG A 143 12.74 -3.63 -3.72
C ARG A 143 13.99 -2.77 -3.90
N HIS A 144 14.22 -2.23 -5.09
CA HIS A 144 15.45 -1.52 -5.44
C HIS A 144 15.21 -0.01 -5.52
N ALA A 145 15.88 0.72 -4.64
CA ALA A 145 15.75 2.18 -4.52
C ALA A 145 16.24 2.96 -5.74
N ASP A 146 17.12 2.37 -6.55
CA ASP A 146 17.64 2.98 -7.78
C ASP A 146 16.58 3.07 -8.90
N LEU A 147 15.47 2.33 -8.76
CA LEU A 147 14.31 2.41 -9.63
C LEU A 147 13.23 3.38 -9.09
N CYS A 148 13.42 3.89 -7.88
CA CYS A 148 12.57 4.85 -7.21
C CYS A 148 13.43 6.00 -6.70
N THR A 149 13.61 7.04 -7.49
CA THR A 149 14.29 8.26 -7.05
C THR A 149 13.32 9.13 -6.27
N MET A 150 13.61 9.38 -5.01
CA MET A 150 12.90 10.38 -4.21
C MET A 150 13.51 11.76 -4.39
#